data_961d62401ffb8318a65225b0a07f162b
#
_entry.id   961d62401ffb8318a65225b0a07f162b
#
_cell.length_a   1.000
_cell.length_b   1.000
_cell.length_c   1.000
_cell.angle_alpha   90.00
_cell.angle_beta   90.00
_cell.angle_gamma   90.00
#
_symmetry.space_group_name_H-M   'P 1'
#
loop_
_entity.id
_entity.type
_entity.pdbx_description
1 polymer ?
#
loop_
_entity_poly.entity_id
_entity_poly.type
_entity_poly.pdbx_seq_one_letter_code
_entity_poly.pdbx_strand_id
1 'polypeptide(L)'
;MNDFYTDYSEYMARVFPGVKVQKISVNAGFGCPNRDGTIGTGGCIYCDNRSFTPAYCFGTEGVAAQLEAGKKFFCRKYPDMRYIAYFQSYTNTYRASAGELRRLYDEALAVEGVVGLAVATRPDTLPAETVELLRDINRTRPVFVELGVETLHDTTLLAINRGHDSAIAEDAILRLVSAGLHVGVHLIAGLPGETDGMVLDTVRRVCAL
;
A
#
# COMPACT_ATOMS: atom_id res chain seq x y z
N MET A 1 -25.22 6.53 8.73
CA MET A 1 -24.65 5.99 7.48
C MET A 1 -24.53 7.17 6.53
N ASN A 2 -23.36 7.40 5.99
CA ASN A 2 -23.18 8.50 5.03
C ASN A 2 -23.64 7.99 3.65
N ASP A 3 -24.69 8.57 3.08
CA ASP A 3 -25.33 8.06 1.86
C ASP A 3 -24.46 8.33 0.59
N PHE A 4 -23.35 9.06 0.73
CA PHE A 4 -22.54 9.51 -0.41
C PHE A 4 -21.28 8.69 -0.66
N TYR A 5 -20.72 8.04 0.38
CA TYR A 5 -19.53 7.20 0.24
C TYR A 5 -19.40 6.23 1.42
N THR A 6 -18.74 5.10 1.20
CA THR A 6 -18.32 4.17 2.25
C THR A 6 -16.95 4.61 2.76
N ASP A 7 -16.82 4.94 4.03
CA ASP A 7 -15.52 5.25 4.60
C ASP A 7 -14.67 3.98 4.82
N TYR A 8 -13.38 4.18 5.10
CA TYR A 8 -12.46 3.07 5.31
C TYR A 8 -12.85 2.18 6.51
N SER A 9 -13.41 2.76 7.57
CA SER A 9 -13.85 2.00 8.76
C SER A 9 -15.04 1.11 8.44
N GLU A 10 -15.99 1.60 7.66
CA GLU A 10 -17.14 0.82 7.19
C GLU A 10 -16.69 -0.32 6.25
N TYR A 11 -15.74 -0.04 5.34
CA TYR A 11 -15.15 -1.06 4.50
C TYR A 11 -14.46 -2.15 5.32
N MET A 12 -13.63 -1.76 6.28
CA MET A 12 -12.92 -2.71 7.15
C MET A 12 -13.87 -3.52 8.03
N ALA A 13 -14.99 -2.97 8.46
CA ALA A 13 -16.01 -3.69 9.21
C ALA A 13 -16.72 -4.78 8.39
N ARG A 14 -16.75 -4.66 7.06
CA ARG A 14 -17.25 -5.72 6.16
C ARG A 14 -16.23 -6.84 6.01
N VAL A 15 -14.93 -6.53 5.93
CA VAL A 15 -13.86 -7.52 5.82
C VAL A 15 -13.61 -8.23 7.15
N PHE A 16 -13.73 -7.51 8.28
CA PHE A 16 -13.52 -8.03 9.63
C PHE A 16 -14.75 -7.77 10.53
N PRO A 17 -15.84 -8.54 10.36
CA PRO A 17 -17.08 -8.33 11.12
C PRO A 17 -16.85 -8.44 12.62
N GLY A 18 -17.32 -7.43 13.37
CA GLY A 18 -17.26 -7.43 14.84
C GLY A 18 -15.86 -7.21 15.45
N VAL A 19 -14.84 -6.98 14.61
CA VAL A 19 -13.46 -6.81 15.07
C VAL A 19 -12.95 -5.43 14.66
N LYS A 20 -12.38 -4.69 15.62
CA LYS A 20 -11.64 -3.47 15.29
C LYS A 20 -10.25 -3.84 14.82
N VAL A 21 -9.84 -3.30 13.68
CA VAL A 21 -8.51 -3.50 13.11
C VAL A 21 -7.76 -2.18 12.99
N GLN A 22 -6.44 -2.24 13.24
CA GLN A 22 -5.52 -1.10 13.12
C GLN A 22 -4.35 -1.49 12.25
N LYS A 23 -4.02 -0.67 11.25
CA LYS A 23 -2.75 -0.82 10.52
C LYS A 23 -1.58 -0.45 11.43
N ILE A 24 -0.58 -1.31 11.45
CA ILE A 24 0.73 -1.02 12.06
C ILE A 24 1.76 -0.96 10.94
N SER A 25 2.30 0.23 10.70
CA SER A 25 3.31 0.44 9.66
C SER A 25 4.61 -0.26 10.05
N VAL A 26 5.24 -0.91 9.07
CA VAL A 26 6.57 -1.51 9.16
C VAL A 26 7.46 -1.00 8.03
N ASN A 27 8.73 -0.91 8.31
CA ASN A 27 9.78 -0.63 7.34
C ASN A 27 10.63 -1.89 7.15
N ALA A 28 10.46 -2.54 6.01
CA ALA A 28 11.19 -3.77 5.66
C ALA A 28 12.49 -3.51 4.87
N GLY A 29 12.93 -2.24 4.79
CA GLY A 29 14.19 -1.87 4.14
C GLY A 29 14.15 -1.80 2.62
N PHE A 30 12.97 -1.79 2.01
CA PHE A 30 12.85 -1.65 0.56
C PHE A 30 13.28 -0.27 0.05
N GLY A 31 13.74 -0.23 -1.20
CA GLY A 31 14.08 0.99 -1.93
C GLY A 31 12.93 1.51 -2.80
N CYS A 32 13.28 2.38 -3.74
CA CYS A 32 12.36 2.87 -4.77
C CYS A 32 13.12 3.06 -6.09
N PRO A 33 12.60 2.55 -7.23
CA PRO A 33 13.27 2.64 -8.53
C PRO A 33 13.45 4.10 -9.00
N ASN A 34 12.64 5.02 -8.48
CA ASN A 34 12.72 6.44 -8.79
C ASN A 34 13.74 7.20 -7.90
N ARG A 35 14.51 6.48 -7.06
CA ARG A 35 15.53 7.05 -6.17
C ARG A 35 16.90 6.43 -6.32
N ASP A 36 17.00 5.18 -6.76
CA ASP A 36 18.26 4.42 -6.84
C ASP A 36 18.91 4.45 -8.22
N GLY A 37 18.36 5.22 -9.16
CA GLY A 37 18.86 5.36 -10.53
C GLY A 37 18.28 4.37 -11.54
N THR A 38 17.40 3.45 -11.13
CA THR A 38 16.77 2.51 -12.07
C THR A 38 15.83 3.22 -13.04
N ILE A 39 15.00 4.12 -12.54
CA ILE A 39 14.11 4.98 -13.33
C ILE A 39 14.56 6.45 -13.16
N GLY A 40 14.87 6.86 -11.93
CA GLY A 40 15.28 8.21 -11.59
C GLY A 40 16.03 8.27 -10.26
N THR A 41 16.64 9.42 -9.95
CA THR A 41 17.43 9.60 -8.72
C THR A 41 16.76 10.53 -7.71
N GLY A 42 15.86 11.42 -8.15
CA GLY A 42 15.24 12.45 -7.32
C GLY A 42 14.00 12.01 -6.55
N GLY A 43 13.38 10.93 -6.96
CA GLY A 43 12.04 10.55 -6.48
C GLY A 43 10.93 11.42 -7.07
N CYS A 44 9.69 11.15 -6.68
CA CYS A 44 8.56 12.01 -7.04
C CYS A 44 8.62 13.31 -6.24
N ILE A 45 8.18 14.44 -6.81
CA ILE A 45 8.33 15.79 -6.23
C ILE A 45 7.64 15.95 -4.87
N TYR A 46 6.61 15.16 -4.59
CA TYR A 46 5.82 15.19 -3.35
C TYR A 46 6.31 14.20 -2.29
N CYS A 47 7.29 13.32 -2.60
CA CYS A 47 7.60 12.17 -1.77
C CYS A 47 8.61 12.47 -0.66
N ASP A 48 8.15 12.44 0.59
CA ASP A 48 9.02 12.37 1.77
C ASP A 48 8.71 11.11 2.60
N ASN A 49 9.49 10.04 2.37
CA ASN A 49 9.28 8.78 3.08
C ASN A 49 9.52 8.85 4.60
N ARG A 50 10.27 9.85 5.09
CA ARG A 50 10.50 10.00 6.53
C ARG A 50 9.24 10.40 7.26
N SER A 51 8.32 11.13 6.59
CA SER A 51 7.05 11.55 7.18
C SER A 51 6.07 10.39 7.41
N PHE A 52 6.24 9.27 6.70
CA PHE A 52 5.36 8.09 6.83
C PHE A 52 5.93 7.00 7.72
N THR A 53 7.22 7.05 8.07
CA THR A 53 7.88 6.01 8.86
C THR A 53 7.76 6.34 10.35
N PRO A 54 6.99 5.57 11.13
CA PRO A 54 6.83 5.82 12.55
C PRO A 54 8.16 5.70 13.31
N ALA A 55 8.27 6.45 14.41
CA ALA A 55 9.48 6.47 15.22
C ALA A 55 9.89 5.08 15.74
N TYR A 56 8.94 4.20 16.01
CA TYR A 56 9.21 2.83 16.47
C TYR A 56 9.84 1.93 15.39
N CYS A 57 9.84 2.33 14.12
CA CYS A 57 10.53 1.62 13.05
C CYS A 57 12.04 1.95 12.99
N PHE A 58 12.47 3.06 13.61
CA PHE A 58 13.88 3.43 13.59
C PHE A 58 14.64 2.68 14.69
N GLY A 59 15.74 2.02 14.31
CA GLY A 59 16.57 1.24 15.22
C GLY A 59 15.93 -0.06 15.71
N THR A 60 14.80 -0.47 15.15
CA THR A 60 14.14 -1.73 15.45
C THR A 60 14.32 -2.69 14.27
N GLU A 61 15.10 -3.73 14.46
CA GLU A 61 15.35 -4.73 13.43
C GLU A 61 14.22 -5.77 13.36
N GLY A 62 13.92 -6.21 12.12
CA GLY A 62 12.91 -7.24 11.86
C GLY A 62 11.46 -6.72 11.87
N VAL A 63 10.64 -7.35 11.06
CA VAL A 63 9.21 -7.00 10.88
C VAL A 63 8.43 -7.29 12.15
N ALA A 64 8.65 -8.46 12.75
CA ALA A 64 7.95 -8.86 13.97
C ALA A 64 8.22 -7.90 15.14
N ALA A 65 9.46 -7.48 15.34
CA ALA A 65 9.83 -6.54 16.41
C ALA A 65 9.17 -5.16 16.23
N GLN A 66 9.11 -4.66 14.99
CA GLN A 66 8.41 -3.41 14.66
C GLN A 66 6.90 -3.52 14.91
N LEU A 67 6.28 -4.65 14.57
CA LEU A 67 4.87 -4.91 14.84
C LEU A 67 4.59 -4.93 16.35
N GLU A 68 5.43 -5.61 17.15
CA GLU A 68 5.29 -5.62 18.60
C GLU A 68 5.46 -4.22 19.23
N ALA A 69 6.39 -3.42 18.71
CA ALA A 69 6.55 -2.02 19.14
C ALA A 69 5.31 -1.17 18.78
N GLY A 70 4.79 -1.34 17.56
CA GLY A 70 3.56 -0.67 17.12
C GLY A 70 2.32 -1.10 17.91
N LYS A 71 2.17 -2.38 18.25
CA LYS A 71 1.11 -2.88 19.13
C LYS A 71 1.12 -2.17 20.48
N LYS A 72 2.28 -2.02 21.12
CA LYS A 72 2.43 -1.30 22.39
C LYS A 72 2.00 0.16 22.28
N PHE A 73 2.20 0.79 21.13
CA PHE A 73 1.76 2.15 20.88
C PHE A 73 0.24 2.28 20.82
N PHE A 74 -0.44 1.31 20.18
CA PHE A 74 -1.89 1.36 19.93
C PHE A 74 -2.75 0.67 21.01
N CYS A 75 -2.24 -0.32 21.75
CA CYS A 75 -3.01 -1.14 22.70
C CYS A 75 -3.70 -0.35 23.83
N ARG A 76 -3.20 0.85 24.13
CA ARG A 76 -3.78 1.71 25.19
C ARG A 76 -5.22 2.14 24.89
N LYS A 77 -5.64 2.14 23.63
CA LYS A 77 -6.94 2.68 23.20
C LYS A 77 -8.02 1.61 23.11
N TYR A 78 -7.65 0.39 22.68
CA TYR A 78 -8.61 -0.72 22.47
C TYR A 78 -7.94 -2.05 22.77
N PRO A 79 -8.26 -2.74 23.89
CA PRO A 79 -7.58 -3.97 24.31
C PRO A 79 -7.82 -5.17 23.36
N ASP A 80 -9.00 -5.24 22.72
CA ASP A 80 -9.39 -6.37 21.84
C ASP A 80 -9.12 -6.11 20.35
N MET A 81 -8.26 -5.11 20.05
CA MET A 81 -7.92 -4.74 18.68
C MET A 81 -7.10 -5.84 17.99
N ARG A 82 -7.36 -6.05 16.70
CA ARG A 82 -6.50 -6.84 15.81
C ARG A 82 -5.72 -5.92 14.88
N TYR A 83 -4.71 -6.46 14.24
CA TYR A 83 -3.75 -5.64 13.51
C TYR A 83 -3.59 -6.12 12.08
N ILE A 84 -3.32 -5.17 11.18
CA ILE A 84 -2.88 -5.41 9.81
C ILE A 84 -1.43 -4.96 9.75
N ALA A 85 -0.53 -5.86 9.37
CA ALA A 85 0.86 -5.50 9.11
C ALA A 85 0.93 -4.67 7.83
N TYR A 86 1.33 -3.41 7.95
CA TYR A 86 1.34 -2.46 6.85
C TYR A 86 2.77 -2.15 6.39
N PHE A 87 3.16 -2.79 5.30
CA PHE A 87 4.41 -2.51 4.59
C PHE A 87 4.25 -1.19 3.84
N GLN A 88 4.65 -0.09 4.46
CA GLN A 88 4.34 1.27 3.99
C GLN A 88 5.54 1.99 3.39
N SER A 89 6.72 1.88 4.02
CA SER A 89 7.88 2.69 3.65
C SER A 89 8.43 2.31 2.28
N TYR A 90 8.58 3.27 1.39
CA TYR A 90 9.07 3.12 0.02
C TYR A 90 8.19 2.23 -0.88
N THR A 91 8.79 1.31 -1.63
CA THR A 91 8.12 0.45 -2.62
C THR A 91 8.30 -1.00 -2.22
N ASN A 92 7.31 -1.58 -1.56
CA ASN A 92 7.45 -2.83 -0.80
C ASN A 92 7.40 -4.12 -1.63
N THR A 93 7.50 -4.00 -2.95
CA THR A 93 7.66 -5.14 -3.89
C THR A 93 8.89 -4.96 -4.77
N TYR A 94 9.61 -3.85 -4.61
CA TYR A 94 10.71 -3.50 -5.49
C TYR A 94 11.98 -4.29 -5.17
N ARG A 95 12.55 -4.92 -6.21
CA ARG A 95 13.78 -5.74 -6.15
C ARG A 95 13.74 -6.88 -5.13
N ALA A 96 12.56 -7.34 -4.75
CA ALA A 96 12.41 -8.50 -3.90
C ALA A 96 11.90 -9.69 -4.70
N SER A 97 12.50 -10.83 -4.50
CA SER A 97 11.98 -12.11 -5.00
C SER A 97 10.70 -12.50 -4.25
N ALA A 98 9.84 -13.31 -4.88
CA ALA A 98 8.66 -13.84 -4.20
C ALA A 98 9.02 -14.60 -2.92
N GLY A 99 10.17 -15.27 -2.86
CA GLY A 99 10.65 -15.98 -1.67
C GLY A 99 11.02 -15.03 -0.52
N GLU A 100 11.68 -13.91 -0.81
CA GLU A 100 11.99 -12.88 0.20
C GLU A 100 10.73 -12.22 0.73
N LEU A 101 9.80 -11.85 -0.16
CA LEU A 101 8.49 -11.30 0.22
C LEU A 101 7.71 -12.30 1.08
N ARG A 102 7.69 -13.58 0.68
CA ARG A 102 7.02 -14.64 1.44
C ARG A 102 7.55 -14.73 2.87
N ARG A 103 8.86 -14.74 3.03
CA ARG A 103 9.49 -14.78 4.37
C ARG A 103 9.08 -13.60 5.24
N LEU A 104 9.10 -12.38 4.69
CA LEU A 104 8.72 -11.16 5.42
C LEU A 104 7.22 -11.14 5.78
N TYR A 105 6.38 -11.58 4.86
CA TYR A 105 4.93 -11.64 5.10
C TYR A 105 4.57 -12.73 6.10
N ASP A 106 5.21 -13.90 6.04
CA ASP A 106 5.01 -14.98 7.02
C ASP A 106 5.50 -14.55 8.41
N GLU A 107 6.64 -13.85 8.52
CA GLU A 107 7.12 -13.25 9.78
C GLU A 107 6.07 -12.30 10.37
N ALA A 108 5.50 -11.42 9.54
CA ALA A 108 4.46 -10.49 9.97
C ALA A 108 3.18 -11.20 10.44
N LEU A 109 2.74 -12.20 9.68
CA LEU A 109 1.50 -12.95 9.96
C LEU A 109 1.63 -13.89 11.16
N ALA A 110 2.84 -14.26 11.54
CA ALA A 110 3.11 -15.06 12.75
C ALA A 110 2.98 -14.24 14.04
N VAL A 111 3.00 -12.92 13.97
CA VAL A 111 2.83 -12.06 15.15
C VAL A 111 1.39 -12.16 15.66
N GLU A 112 1.25 -12.44 16.96
CA GLU A 112 -0.06 -12.59 17.60
C GLU A 112 -0.95 -11.37 17.40
N GLY A 113 -2.20 -11.59 16.98
CA GLY A 113 -3.18 -10.52 16.74
C GLY A 113 -3.08 -9.88 15.35
N VAL A 114 -2.09 -10.24 14.52
CA VAL A 114 -2.04 -9.83 13.11
C VAL A 114 -2.99 -10.71 12.29
N VAL A 115 -3.96 -10.08 11.65
CA VAL A 115 -5.05 -10.77 10.93
C VAL A 115 -5.01 -10.56 9.41
N GLY A 116 -4.12 -9.74 8.90
CA GLY A 116 -3.98 -9.46 7.48
C GLY A 116 -2.76 -8.62 7.15
N LEU A 117 -2.53 -8.41 5.86
CA LEU A 117 -1.45 -7.61 5.32
C LEU A 117 -1.98 -6.40 4.56
N ALA A 118 -1.25 -5.29 4.61
CA ALA A 118 -1.38 -4.19 3.67
C ALA A 118 0.02 -3.92 3.07
N VAL A 119 0.09 -3.81 1.74
CA VAL A 119 1.35 -3.64 1.00
C VAL A 119 1.24 -2.40 0.12
N ALA A 120 1.93 -1.33 0.51
CA ALA A 120 2.04 -0.13 -0.31
C ALA A 120 3.13 -0.30 -1.35
N THR A 121 2.79 -0.08 -2.61
CA THR A 121 3.73 -0.25 -3.70
C THR A 121 3.39 0.64 -4.90
N ARG A 122 4.24 0.56 -5.93
CA ARG A 122 4.07 1.24 -7.22
C ARG A 122 3.46 0.29 -8.25
N PRO A 123 2.66 0.79 -9.20
CA PRO A 123 2.11 -0.02 -10.28
C PRO A 123 3.16 -0.77 -11.12
N ASP A 124 4.31 -0.12 -11.36
CA ASP A 124 5.41 -0.62 -12.20
C ASP A 124 6.37 -1.61 -11.49
N THR A 125 6.04 -2.03 -10.27
CA THR A 125 6.88 -2.94 -9.46
C THR A 125 6.14 -4.20 -9.01
N LEU A 126 5.18 -4.65 -9.79
CA LEU A 126 4.33 -5.82 -9.50
C LEU A 126 4.53 -6.92 -10.57
N PRO A 127 5.64 -7.68 -10.52
CA PRO A 127 5.80 -8.83 -11.39
C PRO A 127 4.74 -9.91 -11.10
N ALA A 128 4.48 -10.78 -12.07
CA ALA A 128 3.41 -11.78 -11.99
C ALA A 128 3.55 -12.69 -10.76
N GLU A 129 4.77 -13.13 -10.44
CA GLU A 129 5.04 -13.97 -9.26
C GLU A 129 4.70 -13.28 -7.94
N THR A 130 4.83 -11.95 -7.86
CA THR A 130 4.43 -11.19 -6.67
C THR A 130 2.91 -11.15 -6.54
N VAL A 131 2.18 -10.94 -7.64
CA VAL A 131 0.71 -10.97 -7.64
C VAL A 131 0.20 -12.35 -7.23
N GLU A 132 0.80 -13.43 -7.76
CA GLU A 132 0.49 -14.80 -7.39
C GLU A 132 0.72 -15.07 -5.89
N LEU A 133 1.86 -14.63 -5.36
CA LEU A 133 2.18 -14.74 -3.92
C LEU A 133 1.10 -14.04 -3.07
N LEU A 134 0.76 -12.79 -3.40
CA LEU A 134 -0.26 -12.03 -2.66
C LEU A 134 -1.63 -12.69 -2.74
N ARG A 135 -2.01 -13.22 -3.91
CA ARG A 135 -3.23 -13.99 -4.12
C ARG A 135 -3.26 -15.25 -3.24
N ASP A 136 -2.16 -15.98 -3.16
CA ASP A 136 -2.07 -17.20 -2.35
C ASP A 136 -2.22 -16.90 -0.85
N ILE A 137 -1.59 -15.83 -0.37
CA ILE A 137 -1.77 -15.38 1.02
C ILE A 137 -3.22 -14.95 1.26
N ASN A 138 -3.84 -14.25 0.30
CA ASN A 138 -5.21 -13.75 0.42
C ASN A 138 -6.28 -14.85 0.59
N ARG A 139 -5.96 -16.10 0.24
CA ARG A 139 -6.86 -17.24 0.49
C ARG A 139 -7.09 -17.54 1.96
N THR A 140 -6.18 -17.13 2.82
CA THR A 140 -6.21 -17.44 4.26
C THR A 140 -6.19 -16.20 5.15
N ARG A 141 -5.60 -15.12 4.69
CA ARG A 141 -5.44 -13.85 5.39
C ARG A 141 -5.69 -12.69 4.43
N PRO A 142 -6.64 -11.79 4.70
CA PRO A 142 -6.90 -10.65 3.81
C PRO A 142 -5.64 -9.86 3.47
N VAL A 143 -5.45 -9.61 2.18
CA VAL A 143 -4.33 -8.82 1.65
C VAL A 143 -4.87 -7.59 0.94
N PHE A 144 -4.42 -6.44 1.39
CA PHE A 144 -4.71 -5.13 0.82
C PHE A 144 -3.48 -4.65 0.07
N VAL A 145 -3.62 -4.38 -1.23
CA VAL A 145 -2.55 -3.77 -2.03
C VAL A 145 -2.89 -2.30 -2.23
N GLU A 146 -2.04 -1.42 -1.72
CA GLU A 146 -2.21 0.02 -1.83
C GLU A 146 -1.27 0.57 -2.91
N LEU A 147 -1.87 0.93 -4.05
CA LEU A 147 -1.15 1.44 -5.21
C LEU A 147 -1.05 2.96 -5.17
N GLY A 148 0.16 3.49 -5.16
CA GLY A 148 0.40 4.90 -5.46
C GLY A 148 0.23 5.16 -6.95
N VAL A 149 -0.96 5.52 -7.38
CA VAL A 149 -1.28 5.91 -8.77
C VAL A 149 -1.13 7.42 -8.95
N GLU A 150 -1.59 8.16 -7.99
CA GLU A 150 -1.59 9.63 -7.84
C GLU A 150 -2.54 10.34 -8.82
N THR A 151 -2.46 10.04 -10.12
CA THR A 151 -3.32 10.52 -11.22
C THR A 151 -3.23 9.56 -12.40
N LEU A 152 -4.19 9.66 -13.34
CA LEU A 152 -4.16 8.96 -14.64
C LEU A 152 -3.91 9.91 -15.81
N HIS A 153 -3.35 11.10 -15.56
CA HIS A 153 -2.94 12.05 -16.60
C HIS A 153 -1.43 12.01 -16.80
N ASP A 154 -0.97 11.51 -17.96
CA ASP A 154 0.45 11.28 -18.24
C ASP A 154 1.28 12.57 -18.20
N THR A 155 0.69 13.69 -18.62
CA THR A 155 1.36 15.02 -18.52
C THR A 155 1.66 15.38 -17.07
N THR A 156 0.73 15.09 -16.15
CA THR A 156 0.92 15.31 -14.71
C THR A 156 1.91 14.30 -14.12
N LEU A 157 1.79 13.01 -14.50
CA LEU A 157 2.75 11.97 -14.06
C LEU A 157 4.18 12.34 -14.43
N LEU A 158 4.40 12.88 -15.63
CA LEU A 158 5.69 13.38 -16.05
C LEU A 158 6.13 14.59 -15.21
N ALA A 159 5.25 15.56 -15.00
CA ALA A 159 5.55 16.79 -14.24
C ALA A 159 5.92 16.51 -12.78
N ILE A 160 5.30 15.50 -12.15
CA ILE A 160 5.61 15.10 -10.79
C ILE A 160 6.75 14.07 -10.69
N ASN A 161 7.42 13.77 -11.78
CA ASN A 161 8.50 12.79 -11.86
C ASN A 161 8.07 11.40 -11.37
N ARG A 162 6.90 10.91 -11.82
CA ARG A 162 6.35 9.62 -11.33
C ARG A 162 7.10 8.41 -11.89
N GLY A 163 7.56 8.48 -13.14
CA GLY A 163 8.39 7.46 -13.79
C GLY A 163 7.63 6.25 -14.37
N HIS A 164 6.30 6.26 -14.34
CA HIS A 164 5.42 5.36 -15.10
C HIS A 164 4.25 6.16 -15.68
N ASP A 165 3.56 5.60 -16.65
CA ASP A 165 2.38 6.17 -17.29
C ASP A 165 1.05 5.63 -16.71
N SER A 166 -0.06 6.16 -17.19
CA SER A 166 -1.40 5.75 -16.77
C SER A 166 -1.75 4.33 -17.19
N ALA A 167 -1.26 3.85 -18.35
CA ALA A 167 -1.54 2.51 -18.84
C ALA A 167 -0.94 1.44 -17.90
N ILE A 168 0.26 1.65 -17.38
CA ILE A 168 0.89 0.77 -16.37
C ILE A 168 0.05 0.76 -15.08
N ALA A 169 -0.50 1.91 -14.68
CA ALA A 169 -1.32 1.99 -13.47
C ALA A 169 -2.65 1.24 -13.64
N GLU A 170 -3.34 1.42 -14.77
CA GLU A 170 -4.59 0.73 -15.07
C GLU A 170 -4.38 -0.80 -15.19
N ASP A 171 -3.33 -1.25 -15.91
CA ASP A 171 -2.98 -2.67 -15.98
C ASP A 171 -2.73 -3.29 -14.60
N ALA A 172 -1.98 -2.61 -13.74
CA ALA A 172 -1.71 -3.09 -12.38
C ALA A 172 -2.99 -3.22 -11.55
N ILE A 173 -3.90 -2.25 -11.62
CA ILE A 173 -5.20 -2.31 -10.93
C ILE A 173 -5.99 -3.53 -11.43
N LEU A 174 -6.14 -3.70 -12.75
CA LEU A 174 -6.89 -4.80 -13.34
C LEU A 174 -6.32 -6.17 -12.96
N ARG A 175 -4.99 -6.32 -12.97
CA ARG A 175 -4.33 -7.58 -12.56
C ARG A 175 -4.59 -7.92 -11.09
N LEU A 176 -4.53 -6.94 -10.21
CA LEU A 176 -4.78 -7.15 -8.78
C LEU A 176 -6.26 -7.44 -8.51
N VAL A 177 -7.19 -6.72 -9.14
CA VAL A 177 -8.64 -6.97 -9.03
C VAL A 177 -8.97 -8.36 -9.56
N SER A 178 -8.43 -8.74 -10.74
CA SER A 178 -8.62 -10.08 -11.32
C SER A 178 -8.06 -11.20 -10.45
N ALA A 179 -7.03 -10.92 -9.64
CA ALA A 179 -6.50 -11.85 -8.65
C ALA A 179 -7.36 -11.95 -7.37
N GLY A 180 -8.44 -11.17 -7.25
CA GLY A 180 -9.34 -11.16 -6.10
C GLY A 180 -8.75 -10.48 -4.86
N LEU A 181 -7.77 -9.59 -5.03
CA LEU A 181 -7.14 -8.84 -3.96
C LEU A 181 -7.95 -7.59 -3.59
N HIS A 182 -7.82 -7.13 -2.35
CA HIS A 182 -8.34 -5.83 -1.95
C HIS A 182 -7.40 -4.74 -2.47
N VAL A 183 -7.86 -3.93 -3.41
CA VAL A 183 -7.05 -2.88 -4.04
C VAL A 183 -7.43 -1.51 -3.51
N GLY A 184 -6.48 -0.82 -2.91
CA GLY A 184 -6.57 0.61 -2.56
C GLY A 184 -5.79 1.43 -3.58
N VAL A 185 -6.41 2.43 -4.16
CA VAL A 185 -5.74 3.34 -5.12
C VAL A 185 -5.55 4.69 -4.44
N HIS A 186 -4.29 5.09 -4.28
CA HIS A 186 -3.96 6.40 -3.74
C HIS A 186 -3.93 7.43 -4.86
N LEU A 187 -4.69 8.50 -4.68
CA LEU A 187 -4.78 9.64 -5.60
C LEU A 187 -4.41 10.92 -4.86
N ILE A 188 -3.82 11.87 -5.56
CA ILE A 188 -3.49 13.20 -5.03
C ILE A 188 -4.29 14.24 -5.80
N ALA A 189 -5.18 14.95 -5.11
CA ALA A 189 -5.85 16.11 -5.66
C ALA A 189 -4.98 17.37 -5.48
N GLY A 190 -4.96 18.24 -6.50
CA GLY A 190 -4.19 19.49 -6.48
C GLY A 190 -2.74 19.35 -6.94
N LEU A 191 -2.44 18.35 -7.76
CA LEU A 191 -1.16 18.22 -8.43
C LEU A 191 -0.92 19.40 -9.40
N PRO A 192 0.34 19.81 -9.62
CA PRO A 192 0.66 20.93 -10.50
C PRO A 192 0.07 20.77 -11.91
N GLY A 193 -0.69 21.75 -12.35
CA GLY A 193 -1.31 21.76 -13.68
C GLY A 193 -2.63 20.97 -13.80
N GLU A 194 -3.09 20.30 -12.75
CA GLU A 194 -4.39 19.63 -12.77
C GLU A 194 -5.55 20.57 -12.44
N THR A 195 -6.64 20.35 -13.17
CA THR A 195 -7.95 20.97 -12.89
C THR A 195 -8.83 19.99 -12.12
N ASP A 196 -9.89 20.49 -11.47
CA ASP A 196 -10.90 19.65 -10.81
C ASP A 196 -11.50 18.62 -11.78
N GLY A 197 -11.67 18.99 -13.07
CA GLY A 197 -12.14 18.09 -14.09
C GLY A 197 -11.21 16.90 -14.33
N MET A 198 -9.90 17.10 -14.29
CA MET A 198 -8.90 16.04 -14.42
C MET A 198 -8.91 15.12 -13.20
N VAL A 199 -9.03 15.66 -12.00
CA VAL A 199 -9.15 14.86 -10.77
C VAL A 199 -10.40 13.97 -10.84
N LEU A 200 -11.54 14.54 -11.23
CA LEU A 200 -12.79 13.78 -11.39
C LEU A 200 -12.71 12.72 -12.49
N ASP A 201 -12.01 13.00 -13.59
CA ASP A 201 -11.76 12.02 -14.64
C ASP A 201 -10.93 10.84 -14.12
N THR A 202 -9.84 11.12 -13.42
CA THR A 202 -9.03 10.06 -12.76
C THR A 202 -9.89 9.20 -11.85
N VAL A 203 -10.70 9.80 -10.98
CA VAL A 203 -11.59 9.04 -10.07
C VAL A 203 -12.57 8.16 -10.85
N ARG A 204 -13.22 8.70 -11.90
CA ARG A 204 -14.17 7.93 -12.72
C ARG A 204 -13.50 6.77 -13.43
N ARG A 205 -12.31 6.98 -14.01
CA ARG A 205 -11.54 5.91 -14.66
C ARG A 205 -11.15 4.81 -13.67
N VAL A 206 -10.62 5.16 -12.50
CA VAL A 206 -10.29 4.19 -11.44
C VAL A 206 -11.51 3.40 -10.98
N CYS A 207 -12.67 4.05 -10.80
CA CYS A 207 -13.90 3.38 -10.37
C CYS A 207 -14.51 2.47 -11.45
N ALA A 208 -14.10 2.60 -12.70
CA ALA A 208 -14.58 1.77 -13.82
C ALA A 208 -13.72 0.51 -14.05
N LEU A 209 -12.56 0.40 -13.40
CA LEU A 209 -11.66 -0.77 -13.44
C LEU A 209 -12.08 -1.82 -12.41
#